data_d855a24cc14a180cc00068e921fd4b94
#
_entry.id   d855a24cc14a180cc00068e921fd4b94
#
_cell.length_a   1.000
_cell.length_b   1.000
_cell.length_c   1.000
_cell.angle_alpha   90.00
_cell.angle_beta   90.00
_cell.angle_gamma   90.00
#
_symmetry.space_group_name_H-M   'P 1'
#
loop_
_entity.id
_entity.type
_entity.pdbx_description
1 polymer ?
#
loop_
_entity_poly.entity_id
_entity_poly.type
_entity_poly.pdbx_seq_one_letter_code
_entity_poly.pdbx_strand_id
1 'polypeptide(L)'
;MNIHNYEKIWLMAAILLIVGFISTVTYGATAVGVDMISDDGGTVNASALDEDPRFSEPRVEQVGEDEYEAYVIAQQFIFRPDPITVPANSTVTFFVTSPDVIHGFEIVGTNANAMVIPGQATELTVEVNEPGEYGLLCHEYCGAGHHPQEGSVVVQPQDEFRHGGDG
;
A
#
# COMPACT_ATOMS: atom_id res chain seq x y z
N MET A 1 17.72 25.21 -44.57
CA MET A 1 16.52 24.33 -44.54
C MET A 1 15.33 25.19 -44.11
N ASN A 2 14.39 25.47 -45.01
CA ASN A 2 13.22 26.31 -44.67
C ASN A 2 12.13 25.41 -44.12
N ILE A 3 11.89 25.52 -42.82
CA ILE A 3 10.79 24.79 -42.14
C ILE A 3 9.47 25.45 -42.52
N HIS A 4 8.53 24.68 -43.07
CA HIS A 4 7.20 25.14 -43.48
C HIS A 4 6.40 25.62 -42.25
N ASN A 5 5.51 26.60 -42.43
CA ASN A 5 4.74 27.17 -41.30
C ASN A 5 3.88 26.12 -40.59
N TYR A 6 3.33 25.13 -41.31
CA TYR A 6 2.59 24.01 -40.70
C TYR A 6 3.47 23.11 -39.84
N GLU A 7 4.74 22.92 -40.20
CA GLU A 7 5.70 22.15 -39.39
C GLU A 7 6.01 22.88 -38.07
N LYS A 8 6.12 24.21 -38.08
CA LYS A 8 6.28 25.01 -36.86
C LYS A 8 5.08 24.91 -35.94
N ILE A 9 3.86 24.94 -36.51
CA ILE A 9 2.61 24.78 -35.75
C ILE A 9 2.57 23.38 -35.10
N TRP A 10 2.90 22.34 -35.85
CA TRP A 10 2.97 20.99 -35.34
C TRP A 10 4.02 20.81 -34.24
N LEU A 11 5.20 21.38 -34.40
CA LEU A 11 6.26 21.36 -33.39
C LEU A 11 5.82 22.09 -32.11
N MET A 12 5.18 23.24 -32.24
CA MET A 12 4.65 23.97 -31.09
C MET A 12 3.55 23.17 -30.37
N ALA A 13 2.64 22.57 -31.12
CA ALA A 13 1.60 21.73 -30.55
C ALA A 13 2.17 20.51 -29.81
N ALA A 14 3.17 19.85 -30.42
CA ALA A 14 3.87 18.72 -29.79
C ALA A 14 4.58 19.13 -28.49
N ILE A 15 5.27 20.26 -28.48
CA ILE A 15 5.93 20.77 -27.27
C ILE A 15 4.92 21.09 -26.17
N LEU A 16 3.79 21.74 -26.51
CA LEU A 16 2.72 22.03 -25.55
C LEU A 16 2.13 20.76 -24.94
N LEU A 17 1.91 19.73 -25.76
CA LEU A 17 1.42 18.43 -25.27
C LEU A 17 2.41 17.74 -24.36
N ILE A 18 3.72 17.78 -24.69
CA ILE A 18 4.77 17.19 -23.84
C ILE A 18 4.85 17.94 -22.51
N VAL A 19 4.83 19.27 -22.53
CA VAL A 19 4.86 20.08 -21.30
C VAL A 19 3.62 19.82 -20.45
N GLY A 20 2.44 19.74 -21.08
CA GLY A 20 1.19 19.38 -20.40
C GLY A 20 1.25 17.99 -19.78
N PHE A 21 1.76 17.01 -20.50
CA PHE A 21 1.92 15.63 -20.00
C PHE A 21 2.89 15.58 -18.81
N ILE A 22 4.08 16.18 -18.94
CA ILE A 22 5.06 16.25 -17.84
C ILE A 22 4.45 16.93 -16.61
N SER A 23 3.73 18.05 -16.80
CA SER A 23 3.08 18.78 -15.71
C SER A 23 2.03 17.91 -15.00
N THR A 24 1.21 17.17 -15.77
CA THR A 24 0.19 16.28 -15.21
C THR A 24 0.80 15.14 -14.42
N VAL A 25 1.85 14.51 -14.96
CA VAL A 25 2.57 13.42 -14.28
C VAL A 25 3.24 13.93 -13.01
N THR A 26 3.90 15.09 -13.08
CA THR A 26 4.55 15.69 -11.90
C THR A 26 3.52 16.07 -10.83
N TYR A 27 2.41 16.67 -11.23
CA TYR A 27 1.32 16.98 -10.30
C TYR A 27 0.74 15.73 -9.64
N GLY A 28 0.48 14.68 -10.43
CA GLY A 28 0.01 13.38 -9.91
C GLY A 28 0.98 12.78 -8.89
N ALA A 29 2.28 12.82 -9.19
CA ALA A 29 3.31 12.26 -8.31
C ALA A 29 3.53 13.05 -7.02
N THR A 30 3.33 14.39 -7.03
CA THR A 30 3.67 15.24 -5.89
C THR A 30 2.47 15.73 -5.08
N ALA A 31 1.30 15.89 -5.70
CA ALA A 31 0.14 16.49 -5.06
C ALA A 31 -0.98 15.48 -4.75
N VAL A 32 -1.07 14.39 -5.53
CA VAL A 32 -2.09 13.35 -5.31
C VAL A 32 -1.52 12.22 -4.43
N GLY A 33 -0.19 12.18 -4.25
CA GLY A 33 0.52 11.10 -3.57
C GLY A 33 0.39 9.79 -4.39
N VAL A 34 1.45 9.40 -5.05
CA VAL A 34 1.58 8.01 -5.50
C VAL A 34 2.24 7.31 -4.33
N ASP A 35 1.51 6.42 -3.66
CA ASP A 35 2.12 5.56 -2.65
C ASP A 35 3.26 4.82 -3.34
N MET A 36 4.46 5.18 -2.93
CA MET A 36 5.66 4.59 -3.49
C MET A 36 5.79 3.20 -2.86
N ILE A 37 5.56 2.17 -3.67
CA ILE A 37 5.99 0.84 -3.29
C ILE A 37 7.51 0.90 -3.21
N SER A 38 8.03 0.81 -1.99
CA SER A 38 9.46 0.75 -1.77
C SER A 38 9.91 -0.72 -1.76
N ASP A 39 11.03 -1.00 -2.41
CA ASP A 39 11.72 -2.29 -2.26
C ASP A 39 12.52 -2.34 -0.94
N ASP A 40 12.41 -1.28 -0.10
CA ASP A 40 13.20 -1.12 1.13
C ASP A 40 12.68 -1.96 2.31
N GLY A 41 11.51 -2.59 2.20
CA GLY A 41 10.97 -3.55 3.17
C GLY A 41 11.89 -4.75 3.42
N GLY A 42 12.82 -5.00 2.49
CA GLY A 42 13.88 -5.99 2.61
C GLY A 42 13.40 -7.43 2.39
N THR A 43 14.31 -8.37 2.66
CA THR A 43 14.04 -9.80 2.51
C THR A 43 13.60 -10.43 3.83
N VAL A 44 12.77 -11.47 3.73
CA VAL A 44 12.33 -12.29 4.87
C VAL A 44 12.45 -13.77 4.54
N ASN A 45 12.63 -14.61 5.55
CA ASN A 45 12.56 -16.05 5.36
C ASN A 45 11.09 -16.49 5.41
N ALA A 46 10.47 -16.69 4.24
CA ALA A 46 9.06 -17.08 4.15
C ALA A 46 8.72 -18.38 4.92
N SER A 47 9.70 -19.28 5.10
CA SER A 47 9.50 -20.55 5.82
C SER A 47 9.67 -20.44 7.34
N ALA A 48 10.09 -19.28 7.85
CA ALA A 48 10.39 -19.04 9.26
C ALA A 48 10.01 -17.59 9.65
N LEU A 49 8.77 -17.20 9.35
CA LEU A 49 8.25 -15.87 9.69
C LEU A 49 8.11 -15.67 11.20
N ASP A 50 7.96 -16.73 11.96
CA ASP A 50 7.96 -16.75 13.42
C ASP A 50 9.33 -16.39 14.03
N GLU A 51 10.41 -16.45 13.27
CA GLU A 51 11.75 -16.03 13.68
C GLU A 51 12.04 -14.56 13.29
N ASP A 52 11.24 -13.94 12.38
CA ASP A 52 11.41 -12.53 12.00
C ASP A 52 10.69 -11.62 13.03
N PRO A 53 11.38 -10.69 13.68
CA PRO A 53 10.78 -9.81 14.70
C PRO A 53 9.57 -9.00 14.22
N ARG A 54 9.47 -8.74 12.92
CA ARG A 54 8.36 -8.01 12.31
C ARG A 54 7.11 -8.87 12.16
N PHE A 55 7.29 -10.16 11.81
CA PHE A 55 6.21 -11.04 11.39
C PHE A 55 5.91 -12.19 12.36
N SER A 56 6.73 -12.39 13.39
CA SER A 56 6.47 -13.39 14.45
C SER A 56 5.12 -13.12 15.13
N GLU A 57 4.75 -11.83 15.26
CA GLU A 57 3.49 -11.39 15.83
C GLU A 57 2.93 -10.24 14.98
N PRO A 58 2.04 -10.56 13.98
CA PRO A 58 1.40 -9.55 13.14
C PRO A 58 0.61 -8.55 13.98
N ARG A 59 0.89 -7.24 13.82
CA ARG A 59 0.38 -6.18 14.69
C ARG A 59 0.42 -4.81 14.02
N VAL A 60 -0.17 -3.84 14.68
CA VAL A 60 0.02 -2.42 14.41
C VAL A 60 0.72 -1.81 15.63
N GLU A 61 1.79 -1.05 15.41
CA GLU A 61 2.51 -0.35 16.46
C GLU A 61 2.76 1.11 16.10
N GLN A 62 2.79 1.97 17.12
CA GLN A 62 3.10 3.38 16.94
C GLN A 62 4.62 3.57 16.97
N VAL A 63 5.16 4.25 15.94
CA VAL A 63 6.60 4.51 15.81
C VAL A 63 6.96 5.99 15.90
N GLY A 64 5.95 6.88 15.78
CA GLY A 64 6.12 8.32 15.87
C GLY A 64 4.82 9.02 16.28
N GLU A 65 4.84 10.35 16.30
CA GLU A 65 3.62 11.15 16.47
C GLU A 65 2.79 11.02 15.17
N ASP A 66 1.62 10.39 15.26
CA ASP A 66 0.73 10.08 14.14
C ASP A 66 1.37 9.16 13.05
N GLU A 67 2.44 8.43 13.39
CA GLU A 67 3.11 7.47 12.53
C GLU A 67 2.99 6.06 13.10
N TYR A 68 2.53 5.11 12.25
CA TYR A 68 2.27 3.73 12.63
C TYR A 68 2.89 2.76 11.62
N GLU A 69 3.31 1.60 12.12
CA GLU A 69 3.74 0.47 11.30
C GLU A 69 2.76 -0.70 11.49
N ALA A 70 2.31 -1.27 10.39
CA ALA A 70 1.42 -2.42 10.38
C ALA A 70 2.14 -3.62 9.75
N TYR A 71 2.43 -4.64 10.55
CA TYR A 71 3.07 -5.87 10.11
C TYR A 71 1.99 -6.90 9.79
N VAL A 72 1.88 -7.25 8.51
CA VAL A 72 0.77 -8.06 7.97
C VAL A 72 1.31 -9.30 7.26
N ILE A 73 0.68 -10.44 7.51
CA ILE A 73 0.92 -11.67 6.76
C ILE A 73 -0.29 -11.96 5.88
N ALA A 74 -0.06 -12.02 4.56
CA ALA A 74 -1.02 -12.53 3.59
C ALA A 74 -0.73 -14.02 3.36
N GLN A 75 -1.70 -14.87 3.65
CA GLN A 75 -1.59 -16.32 3.41
C GLN A 75 -2.89 -16.88 2.83
N GLN A 76 -2.87 -18.07 2.30
CA GLN A 76 -4.06 -18.75 1.72
C GLN A 76 -5.05 -19.13 2.85
N PHE A 77 -6.24 -18.50 3.02
CA PHE A 77 -6.86 -17.45 2.20
C PHE A 77 -7.30 -16.33 3.15
N ILE A 78 -6.39 -15.82 3.94
CA ILE A 78 -6.62 -14.82 5.01
C ILE A 78 -5.52 -13.79 5.06
N PHE A 79 -5.82 -12.65 5.68
CA PHE A 79 -4.83 -11.68 6.17
C PHE A 79 -4.69 -11.80 7.69
N ARG A 80 -3.53 -11.48 8.21
CA ARG A 80 -3.29 -11.39 9.65
C ARG A 80 -2.46 -10.14 9.98
N PRO A 81 -2.90 -9.28 10.93
CA PRO A 81 -4.17 -9.38 11.66
C PRO A 81 -5.36 -9.07 10.76
N ASP A 82 -6.56 -9.47 11.16
CA ASP A 82 -7.81 -9.10 10.55
C ASP A 82 -8.88 -8.95 11.66
N PRO A 83 -9.47 -7.75 11.83
CA PRO A 83 -9.20 -6.52 11.11
C PRO A 83 -7.83 -5.90 11.43
N ILE A 84 -7.30 -5.09 10.49
CA ILE A 84 -6.17 -4.21 10.76
C ILE A 84 -6.74 -2.89 11.28
N THR A 85 -6.51 -2.57 12.55
CA THR A 85 -7.06 -1.36 13.16
C THR A 85 -6.00 -0.28 13.29
N VAL A 86 -6.27 0.92 12.74
CA VAL A 86 -5.37 2.08 12.72
C VAL A 86 -6.11 3.35 13.10
N PRO A 87 -5.46 4.40 13.63
CA PRO A 87 -6.13 5.67 13.93
C PRO A 87 -6.28 6.55 12.69
N ALA A 88 -7.30 7.39 12.68
CA ALA A 88 -7.48 8.44 11.68
C ALA A 88 -6.44 9.57 11.83
N ASN A 89 -6.23 10.33 10.77
CA ASN A 89 -5.24 11.41 10.68
C ASN A 89 -3.81 10.94 10.99
N SER A 90 -3.46 9.77 10.51
CA SER A 90 -2.13 9.18 10.67
C SER A 90 -1.55 8.69 9.35
N THR A 91 -0.24 8.51 9.36
CA THR A 91 0.52 7.84 8.30
C THR A 91 0.81 6.41 8.73
N VAL A 92 0.36 5.44 7.95
CA VAL A 92 0.55 4.02 8.24
C VAL A 92 1.47 3.41 7.18
N THR A 93 2.60 2.87 7.61
CA THR A 93 3.47 2.06 6.76
C THR A 93 3.15 0.58 6.96
N PHE A 94 2.60 -0.03 5.93
CA PHE A 94 2.31 -1.47 5.92
C PHE A 94 3.55 -2.22 5.44
N PHE A 95 4.01 -3.16 6.24
CA PHE A 95 4.96 -4.19 5.86
C PHE A 95 4.21 -5.49 5.67
N VAL A 96 4.12 -5.95 4.43
CA VAL A 96 3.31 -7.14 4.09
C VAL A 96 4.19 -8.23 3.51
N THR A 97 4.04 -9.44 3.98
CA THR A 97 4.77 -10.62 3.45
C THR A 97 3.85 -11.83 3.33
N SER A 98 4.34 -12.88 2.69
CA SER A 98 3.63 -14.15 2.52
C SER A 98 4.51 -15.36 2.86
N PRO A 99 4.00 -16.37 3.58
CA PRO A 99 4.68 -17.64 3.81
C PRO A 99 4.52 -18.64 2.66
N ASP A 100 3.58 -18.44 1.74
CA ASP A 100 3.14 -19.50 0.81
C ASP A 100 3.24 -19.11 -0.67
N VAL A 101 2.32 -18.32 -1.20
CA VAL A 101 2.26 -17.94 -2.61
C VAL A 101 2.21 -16.42 -2.77
N ILE A 102 2.20 -15.95 -4.01
CA ILE A 102 1.98 -14.53 -4.29
C ILE A 102 0.54 -14.18 -3.98
N HIS A 103 0.34 -13.03 -3.31
CA HIS A 103 -0.95 -12.41 -3.03
C HIS A 103 -0.98 -10.97 -3.55
N GLY A 104 -2.17 -10.39 -3.64
CA GLY A 104 -2.36 -8.95 -3.74
C GLY A 104 -2.70 -8.37 -2.37
N PHE A 105 -2.41 -7.10 -2.17
CA PHE A 105 -2.82 -6.32 -1.02
C PHE A 105 -3.39 -5.00 -1.52
N GLU A 106 -4.70 -4.85 -1.47
CA GLU A 106 -5.41 -3.66 -1.93
C GLU A 106 -6.38 -3.18 -0.85
N ILE A 107 -6.23 -1.91 -0.45
CA ILE A 107 -7.19 -1.26 0.44
C ILE A 107 -8.19 -0.50 -0.43
N VAL A 108 -9.42 -0.99 -0.47
CA VAL A 108 -10.49 -0.49 -1.36
C VAL A 108 -10.79 0.98 -1.08
N GLY A 109 -10.86 1.78 -2.14
CA GLY A 109 -11.16 3.21 -2.05
C GLY A 109 -9.95 4.09 -1.77
N THR A 110 -8.77 3.51 -1.71
CA THR A 110 -7.47 4.21 -1.61
C THR A 110 -6.61 3.92 -2.84
N ASN A 111 -5.41 4.49 -2.88
CA ASN A 111 -4.39 4.16 -3.87
C ASN A 111 -3.43 3.04 -3.39
N ALA A 112 -3.70 2.45 -2.23
CA ALA A 112 -2.93 1.36 -1.67
C ALA A 112 -3.17 0.06 -2.44
N ASN A 113 -2.21 -0.33 -3.26
CA ASN A 113 -2.26 -1.53 -4.08
C ASN A 113 -0.85 -2.05 -4.34
N ALA A 114 -0.54 -3.25 -3.84
CA ALA A 114 0.78 -3.84 -3.95
C ALA A 114 0.75 -5.36 -4.14
N MET A 115 1.80 -5.90 -4.75
CA MET A 115 2.06 -7.33 -4.81
C MET A 115 2.77 -7.79 -3.54
N VAL A 116 2.36 -8.93 -3.01
CA VAL A 116 2.99 -9.57 -1.85
C VAL A 116 3.69 -10.84 -2.32
N ILE A 117 5.03 -10.81 -2.32
CA ILE A 117 5.86 -11.88 -2.88
C ILE A 117 6.55 -12.64 -1.73
N PRO A 118 6.41 -13.96 -1.65
CA PRO A 118 7.13 -14.76 -0.64
C PRO A 118 8.64 -14.51 -0.67
N GLY A 119 9.23 -14.32 0.49
CA GLY A 119 10.66 -14.02 0.62
C GLY A 119 11.01 -12.53 0.59
N GLN A 120 10.02 -11.67 0.41
CA GLN A 120 10.16 -10.21 0.47
C GLN A 120 9.16 -9.63 1.47
N ALA A 121 9.50 -8.50 2.10
CA ALA A 121 8.54 -7.64 2.78
C ALA A 121 8.21 -6.48 1.85
N THR A 122 6.97 -6.43 1.38
CA THR A 122 6.45 -5.30 0.61
C THR A 122 6.17 -4.16 1.57
N GLU A 123 6.72 -2.98 1.30
CA GLU A 123 6.50 -1.77 2.06
C GLU A 123 5.56 -0.84 1.30
N LEU A 124 4.54 -0.33 1.98
CA LEU A 124 3.51 0.53 1.41
C LEU A 124 3.06 1.55 2.45
N THR A 125 3.26 2.84 2.20
CA THR A 125 2.85 3.91 3.09
C THR A 125 1.55 4.56 2.63
N VAL A 126 0.59 4.69 3.54
CA VAL A 126 -0.76 5.22 3.28
C VAL A 126 -1.10 6.29 4.30
N GLU A 127 -1.64 7.42 3.85
CA GLU A 127 -2.25 8.41 4.72
C GLU A 127 -3.73 8.05 4.95
N VAL A 128 -4.12 7.83 6.19
CA VAL A 128 -5.49 7.48 6.58
C VAL A 128 -6.12 8.66 7.32
N ASN A 129 -7.05 9.36 6.67
CA ASN A 129 -7.60 10.60 7.20
C ASN A 129 -9.02 10.43 7.76
N GLU A 130 -9.85 9.61 7.14
CA GLU A 130 -11.27 9.49 7.48
C GLU A 130 -11.56 8.19 8.25
N PRO A 131 -12.21 8.27 9.41
CA PRO A 131 -12.69 7.08 10.12
C PRO A 131 -13.66 6.27 9.25
N GLY A 132 -13.55 4.95 9.31
CA GLY A 132 -14.40 4.04 8.53
C GLY A 132 -13.85 2.64 8.46
N GLU A 133 -14.57 1.77 7.79
CA GLU A 133 -14.14 0.42 7.47
C GLU A 133 -13.87 0.33 5.96
N TYR A 134 -12.65 -0.03 5.62
CA TYR A 134 -12.17 -0.17 4.26
C TYR A 134 -11.94 -1.65 3.97
N GLY A 135 -12.47 -2.14 2.85
CA GLY A 135 -12.22 -3.53 2.44
C GLY A 135 -10.74 -3.76 2.12
N LEU A 136 -10.22 -4.90 2.53
CA LEU A 136 -8.89 -5.37 2.18
C LEU A 136 -9.04 -6.59 1.27
N LEU A 137 -8.51 -6.51 0.05
CA LEU A 137 -8.68 -7.53 -0.97
C LEU A 137 -7.37 -8.13 -1.45
N CYS A 138 -7.41 -9.43 -1.70
CA CYS A 138 -6.37 -10.10 -2.48
C CYS A 138 -6.75 -10.02 -3.97
N HIS A 139 -6.02 -9.22 -4.76
CA HIS A 139 -6.30 -9.05 -6.19
C HIS A 139 -5.46 -9.97 -7.09
N GLU A 140 -4.56 -10.80 -6.52
CA GLU A 140 -3.72 -11.74 -7.27
C GLU A 140 -4.13 -13.18 -6.97
N TYR A 141 -4.22 -14.01 -8.02
CA TYR A 141 -4.68 -15.38 -7.87
C TYR A 141 -3.75 -16.21 -7.00
N CYS A 142 -4.20 -16.58 -5.81
CA CYS A 142 -3.44 -17.30 -4.78
C CYS A 142 -3.90 -18.74 -4.55
N GLY A 143 -4.86 -19.25 -5.33
CA GLY A 143 -5.35 -20.63 -5.22
C GLY A 143 -6.87 -20.78 -5.26
N ALA A 144 -7.38 -21.96 -4.94
CA ALA A 144 -8.79 -22.31 -5.08
C ALA A 144 -9.73 -21.46 -4.21
N GLY A 145 -9.26 -20.96 -3.06
CA GLY A 145 -10.02 -20.08 -2.17
C GLY A 145 -9.71 -18.59 -2.36
N HIS A 146 -9.13 -18.20 -3.49
CA HIS A 146 -8.78 -16.79 -3.76
C HIS A 146 -9.99 -15.85 -3.74
N HIS A 147 -11.11 -16.24 -4.34
CA HIS A 147 -12.27 -15.36 -4.51
C HIS A 147 -12.92 -14.86 -3.20
N PRO A 148 -12.93 -15.60 -2.07
CA PRO A 148 -13.39 -15.10 -0.78
C PRO A 148 -12.28 -14.55 0.10
N GLN A 149 -11.04 -14.39 -0.40
CA GLN A 149 -9.96 -13.82 0.41
C GLN A 149 -10.13 -12.31 0.52
N GLU A 150 -10.73 -11.92 1.62
CA GLU A 150 -10.96 -10.53 2.02
C GLU A 150 -10.61 -10.34 3.49
N GLY A 151 -10.41 -9.11 3.89
CA GLY A 151 -10.23 -8.63 5.24
C GLY A 151 -10.68 -7.19 5.33
N SER A 152 -10.38 -6.52 6.42
CA SER A 152 -10.72 -5.12 6.59
C SER A 152 -9.61 -4.29 7.26
N VAL A 153 -9.56 -3.01 6.88
CA VAL A 153 -8.81 -1.98 7.59
C VAL A 153 -9.80 -1.07 8.27
N VAL A 154 -9.79 -1.06 9.61
CA VAL A 154 -10.68 -0.24 10.43
C VAL A 154 -9.93 1.00 10.87
N VAL A 155 -10.33 2.16 10.34
CA VAL A 155 -9.80 3.46 10.74
C VAL A 155 -10.67 4.03 11.86
N GLN A 156 -10.14 4.10 13.07
CA GLN A 156 -10.84 4.63 14.24
C GLN A 156 -10.56 6.11 14.44
N PRO A 157 -11.50 6.90 15.00
CA PRO A 157 -11.17 8.22 15.53
C PRO A 157 -9.97 8.13 16.50
N GLN A 158 -9.07 9.10 16.43
CA GLN A 158 -7.80 9.06 17.18
C GLN A 158 -7.99 8.99 18.70
N ASP A 159 -9.06 9.61 19.22
CA ASP A 159 -9.45 9.57 20.62
C ASP A 159 -10.06 8.23 21.08
N GLU A 160 -10.52 7.41 20.15
CA GLU A 160 -11.06 6.05 20.40
C GLU A 160 -10.04 4.94 20.17
N PHE A 161 -8.96 5.24 19.42
CA PHE A 161 -7.92 4.25 19.11
C PHE A 161 -7.15 3.87 20.37
N ARG A 162 -7.20 2.58 20.71
CA ARG A 162 -6.39 1.99 21.79
C ARG A 162 -5.34 1.09 21.18
N HIS A 163 -4.10 1.28 21.56
CA HIS A 163 -3.02 0.38 21.17
C HIS A 163 -3.40 -1.05 21.53
N GLY A 164 -3.37 -1.96 20.57
CA GLY A 164 -3.69 -3.37 20.77
C GLY A 164 -2.66 -4.12 21.61
N GLY A 165 -2.49 -3.68 22.87
CA GLY A 165 -1.55 -4.24 23.84
C GLY A 165 -2.10 -4.38 25.25
N ASP A 166 -3.34 -3.96 25.50
CA ASP A 166 -3.98 -4.06 26.83
C ASP A 166 -5.19 -5.00 26.78
N GLY A 167 -4.91 -6.31 26.64
CA GLY A 167 -5.92 -7.37 26.73
C GLY A 167 -5.30 -8.68 27.20
#